data_7a51e0e82363b4798db97dcf69e659c8
#
_entry.id   7a51e0e82363b4798db97dcf69e659c8
#
_cell.length_a   1.000
_cell.length_b   1.000
_cell.length_c   1.000
_cell.angle_alpha   90.00
_cell.angle_beta   90.00
_cell.angle_gamma   90.00
#
_symmetry.space_group_name_H-M   'P 1'
#
loop_
_entity.id
_entity.type
_entity.pdbx_description
1 polymer ?
#
loop_
_entity_poly.entity_id
_entity_poly.type
_entity_poly.pdbx_seq_one_letter_code
_entity_poly.pdbx_strand_id
1 'polypeptide(L)'
;MDAELQADRAALVDTVRRFAESEIAPNVQAWDDAGEFPRELYTRAAELGLLGLGYPEELGGTPATYALKLPAWVALARHGRSGGVLASLFSHNIGLPPVVLHASDAVRREVVPPVLRGEKIAALAITEPGGG
;
A
#
# COMPACT_ATOMS: atom_id res chain seq x y z
N MET A 1 8.14 5.13 -23.62
CA MET A 1 8.45 4.81 -22.21
C MET A 1 9.93 4.48 -22.17
N ASP A 2 10.66 5.14 -21.30
CA ASP A 2 12.10 4.99 -21.11
C ASP A 2 12.45 3.53 -20.73
N ALA A 3 13.61 3.02 -21.18
CA ALA A 3 14.06 1.66 -20.92
C ALA A 3 14.29 1.41 -19.42
N GLU A 4 14.77 2.43 -18.69
CA GLU A 4 14.96 2.39 -17.25
C GLU A 4 13.63 2.21 -16.51
N LEU A 5 12.63 3.02 -16.83
CA LEU A 5 11.28 2.89 -16.24
C LEU A 5 10.64 1.52 -16.54
N GLN A 6 10.94 0.93 -17.70
CA GLN A 6 10.45 -0.42 -18.02
C GLN A 6 11.12 -1.48 -17.15
N ALA A 7 12.44 -1.36 -16.93
CA ALA A 7 13.20 -2.27 -16.07
C ALA A 7 12.73 -2.18 -14.61
N ASP A 8 12.57 -0.98 -14.07
CA ASP A 8 12.07 -0.73 -12.72
C ASP A 8 10.67 -1.30 -12.52
N ARG A 9 9.80 -1.06 -13.49
CA ARG A 9 8.43 -1.62 -13.50
C ARG A 9 8.45 -3.14 -13.48
N ALA A 10 9.28 -3.77 -14.31
CA ALA A 10 9.38 -5.22 -14.36
C ALA A 10 9.91 -5.81 -13.05
N ALA A 11 10.93 -5.19 -12.45
CA ALA A 11 11.50 -5.60 -11.18
C ALA A 11 10.49 -5.46 -10.02
N LEU A 12 9.75 -4.34 -9.98
CA LEU A 12 8.70 -4.12 -8.98
C LEU A 12 7.57 -5.14 -9.12
N VAL A 13 7.07 -5.35 -10.33
CA VAL A 13 6.01 -6.34 -10.61
C VAL A 13 6.45 -7.75 -10.21
N ASP A 14 7.69 -8.15 -10.50
CA ASP A 14 8.20 -9.46 -10.10
C ASP A 14 8.33 -9.59 -8.57
N THR A 15 8.78 -8.56 -7.88
CA THR A 15 8.81 -8.52 -6.40
C THR A 15 7.42 -8.69 -5.81
N VAL A 16 6.45 -7.93 -6.31
CA VAL A 16 5.05 -8.00 -5.85
C VAL A 16 4.42 -9.35 -6.17
N ARG A 17 4.69 -9.92 -7.35
CA ARG A 17 4.23 -11.25 -7.71
C ARG A 17 4.72 -12.30 -6.73
N ARG A 18 6.04 -12.33 -6.45
CA ARG A 18 6.62 -13.29 -5.48
C ARG A 18 6.02 -13.14 -4.09
N PHE A 19 5.89 -11.92 -3.59
CA PHE A 19 5.25 -11.64 -2.31
C PHE A 19 3.81 -12.16 -2.28
N ALA A 20 3.03 -11.87 -3.31
CA ALA A 20 1.63 -12.29 -3.41
C ALA A 20 1.49 -13.82 -3.47
N GLU A 21 2.34 -14.50 -4.25
CA GLU A 21 2.30 -15.95 -4.41
C GLU A 21 2.78 -16.71 -3.16
N SER A 22 3.76 -16.16 -2.44
CA SER A 22 4.36 -16.85 -1.28
C SER A 22 3.68 -16.53 0.05
N GLU A 23 3.22 -15.29 0.26
CA GLU A 23 2.76 -14.84 1.56
C GLU A 23 1.25 -14.53 1.59
N ILE A 24 0.62 -14.25 0.46
CA ILE A 24 -0.80 -13.88 0.39
C ILE A 24 -1.67 -15.06 -0.09
N ALA A 25 -1.47 -15.51 -1.31
CA ALA A 25 -2.34 -16.50 -1.94
C ALA A 25 -2.55 -17.80 -1.13
N PRO A 26 -1.53 -18.36 -0.44
CA PRO A 26 -1.72 -19.56 0.37
C PRO A 26 -2.59 -19.34 1.61
N ASN A 27 -2.72 -18.10 2.08
CA ASN A 27 -3.37 -17.77 3.36
C ASN A 27 -4.73 -17.07 3.21
N VAL A 28 -5.06 -16.58 2.02
CA VAL A 28 -6.28 -15.77 1.78
C VAL A 28 -7.54 -16.43 2.28
N GLN A 29 -7.73 -17.72 1.98
CA GLN A 29 -8.95 -18.42 2.40
C GLN A 29 -9.06 -18.51 3.92
N ALA A 30 -7.95 -18.79 4.61
CA ALA A 30 -7.94 -18.87 6.07
C ALA A 30 -8.26 -17.52 6.73
N TRP A 31 -7.74 -16.42 6.16
CA TRP A 31 -8.04 -15.07 6.65
C TRP A 31 -9.50 -14.68 6.40
N ASP A 32 -10.04 -15.05 5.24
CA ASP A 32 -11.44 -14.79 4.89
C ASP A 32 -12.40 -15.56 5.80
N ASP A 33 -12.13 -16.84 6.04
CA ASP A 33 -12.91 -17.69 6.93
C ASP A 33 -12.87 -17.20 8.40
N ALA A 34 -11.72 -16.68 8.83
CA ALA A 34 -11.56 -16.11 10.17
C ALA A 34 -12.20 -14.72 10.31
N GLY A 35 -12.45 -14.02 9.19
CA GLY A 35 -12.91 -12.63 9.21
C GLY A 35 -11.87 -11.65 9.75
N GLU A 36 -10.58 -11.99 9.66
CA GLU A 36 -9.48 -11.21 10.19
C GLU A 36 -8.44 -10.87 9.10
N PHE A 37 -7.91 -9.64 9.17
CA PHE A 37 -6.80 -9.23 8.31
C PHE A 37 -5.49 -9.31 9.10
N PRO A 38 -4.46 -10.02 8.59
CA PRO A 38 -3.19 -10.20 9.30
C PRO A 38 -2.42 -8.89 9.41
N ARG A 39 -2.21 -8.43 10.62
CA ARG A 39 -1.52 -7.17 10.91
C ARG A 39 -0.08 -7.17 10.37
N GLU A 40 0.58 -8.30 10.44
CA GLU A 40 1.96 -8.51 9.99
C GLU A 40 2.15 -8.24 8.51
N LEU A 41 1.08 -8.37 7.71
CA LEU A 41 1.16 -8.13 6.27
C LEU A 41 1.46 -6.67 5.92
N TYR A 42 1.04 -5.71 6.77
CA TYR A 42 1.43 -4.30 6.62
C TYR A 42 2.94 -4.11 6.79
N THR A 43 3.53 -4.72 7.81
CA THR A 43 4.98 -4.66 8.04
C THR A 43 5.74 -5.28 6.88
N ARG A 44 5.30 -6.45 6.39
CA ARG A 44 5.92 -7.10 5.24
C ARG A 44 5.82 -6.26 3.96
N ALA A 45 4.66 -5.69 3.68
CA ALA A 45 4.50 -4.79 2.54
C ALA A 45 5.35 -3.51 2.66
N ALA A 46 5.52 -2.99 3.87
CA ALA A 46 6.40 -1.85 4.14
C ALA A 46 7.88 -2.19 3.93
N GLU A 47 8.35 -3.34 4.42
CA GLU A 47 9.73 -3.83 4.19
C GLU A 47 10.07 -3.98 2.70
N LEU A 48 9.09 -4.31 1.88
CA LEU A 48 9.21 -4.35 0.43
C LEU A 48 9.06 -2.98 -0.25
N GLY A 49 8.88 -1.90 0.52
CA GLY A 49 8.71 -0.54 0.02
C GLY A 49 7.35 -0.26 -0.61
N LEU A 50 6.40 -1.19 -0.54
CA LEU A 50 5.12 -1.09 -1.26
C LEU A 50 4.20 -0.01 -0.70
N LEU A 51 4.18 0.19 0.63
CA LEU A 51 3.34 1.21 1.26
C LEU A 51 3.84 2.63 1.00
N GLY A 52 5.15 2.79 0.77
CA GLY A 52 5.79 4.08 0.51
C GLY A 52 5.77 4.55 -0.95
N LEU A 53 5.28 3.71 -1.89
CA LEU A 53 5.28 4.06 -3.31
C LEU A 53 4.41 5.29 -3.63
N GLY A 54 5.06 6.32 -4.17
CA GLY A 54 4.41 7.58 -4.54
C GLY A 54 4.38 8.63 -3.42
N TYR A 55 5.02 8.35 -2.29
CA TYR A 55 5.18 9.30 -1.18
C TYR A 55 6.57 9.96 -1.21
N PRO A 56 6.71 11.16 -0.61
CA PRO A 56 7.99 11.88 -0.55
C PRO A 56 9.07 11.10 0.23
N GLU A 57 10.31 11.20 -0.23
CA GLU A 57 11.48 10.55 0.42
C GLU A 57 11.69 11.04 1.85
N GLU A 58 11.51 12.35 2.10
CA GLU A 58 11.65 12.96 3.43
C GLU A 58 10.62 12.45 4.45
N LEU A 59 9.57 11.77 3.99
CA LEU A 59 8.57 11.11 4.83
C LEU A 59 8.73 9.58 4.85
N GLY A 60 9.81 9.06 4.26
CA GLY A 60 10.09 7.62 4.21
C GLY A 60 9.46 6.90 3.02
N GLY A 61 9.01 7.64 2.01
CA GLY A 61 8.45 7.09 0.78
C GLY A 61 9.47 6.91 -0.34
N THR A 62 8.97 6.45 -1.47
CA THR A 62 9.70 6.37 -2.74
C THR A 62 8.85 7.06 -3.81
N PRO A 63 9.29 8.19 -4.38
CA PRO A 63 8.55 8.86 -5.44
C PRO A 63 8.26 7.90 -6.59
N ALA A 64 7.01 7.81 -6.99
CA ALA A 64 6.59 6.89 -8.05
C ALA A 64 5.36 7.44 -8.77
N THR A 65 5.36 7.31 -10.09
CA THR A 65 4.20 7.64 -10.92
C THR A 65 3.18 6.51 -10.92
N TYR A 66 1.96 6.78 -11.34
CA TYR A 66 0.95 5.74 -11.56
C TYR A 66 1.37 4.71 -12.61
N ALA A 67 2.19 5.10 -13.59
CA ALA A 67 2.75 4.17 -14.58
C ALA A 67 3.59 3.05 -13.92
N LEU A 68 4.21 3.34 -12.77
CA LEU A 68 4.94 2.35 -11.97
C LEU A 68 4.02 1.62 -10.97
N LYS A 69 3.16 2.36 -10.27
CA LYS A 69 2.31 1.81 -9.19
C LYS A 69 1.22 0.85 -9.68
N LEU A 70 0.49 1.22 -10.74
CA LEU A 70 -0.67 0.44 -11.20
C LEU A 70 -0.33 -1.00 -11.59
N PRO A 71 0.75 -1.27 -12.35
CA PRO A 71 1.13 -2.65 -12.65
C PRO A 71 1.45 -3.49 -11.41
N ALA A 72 2.05 -2.88 -10.37
CA ALA A 72 2.33 -3.54 -9.10
C ALA A 72 1.04 -3.91 -8.36
N TRP A 73 0.06 -2.99 -8.30
CA TRP A 73 -1.24 -3.24 -7.70
C TRP A 73 -2.04 -4.32 -8.44
N VAL A 74 -2.00 -4.29 -9.78
CA VAL A 74 -2.62 -5.34 -10.61
C VAL A 74 -1.96 -6.69 -10.34
N ALA A 75 -0.63 -6.74 -10.23
CA ALA A 75 0.09 -7.96 -9.91
C ALA A 75 -0.29 -8.50 -8.51
N LEU A 76 -0.40 -7.61 -7.50
CA LEU A 76 -0.83 -8.01 -6.16
C LEU A 76 -2.23 -8.64 -6.17
N ALA A 77 -3.19 -7.97 -6.78
CA ALA A 77 -4.56 -8.47 -6.86
C ALA A 77 -4.65 -9.80 -7.61
N ARG A 78 -3.95 -9.90 -8.74
CA ARG A 78 -3.97 -11.09 -9.60
C ARG A 78 -3.34 -12.31 -8.93
N HIS A 79 -2.14 -12.14 -8.36
CA HIS A 79 -1.36 -13.24 -7.80
C HIS A 79 -1.72 -13.52 -6.33
N GLY A 80 -2.16 -12.52 -5.59
CA GLY A 80 -2.69 -12.68 -4.23
C GLY A 80 -4.13 -13.21 -4.18
N ARG A 81 -4.85 -13.18 -5.31
CA ARG A 81 -6.22 -13.70 -5.45
C ARG A 81 -7.24 -13.07 -4.50
N SER A 82 -6.98 -11.84 -4.04
CA SER A 82 -7.86 -11.13 -3.12
C SER A 82 -7.88 -9.63 -3.38
N GLY A 83 -9.06 -9.13 -3.76
CA GLY A 83 -9.33 -7.69 -3.82
C GLY A 83 -9.37 -7.07 -2.42
N GLY A 84 -9.79 -7.82 -1.40
CA GLY A 84 -9.84 -7.38 0.00
C GLY A 84 -8.43 -7.10 0.56
N VAL A 85 -7.46 -7.96 0.28
CA VAL A 85 -6.05 -7.73 0.67
C VAL A 85 -5.49 -6.49 -0.01
N LEU A 86 -5.73 -6.32 -1.33
CA LEU A 86 -5.32 -5.11 -2.04
C LEU A 86 -5.92 -3.85 -1.41
N ALA A 87 -7.23 -3.84 -1.18
CA ALA A 87 -7.93 -2.70 -0.60
C ALA A 87 -7.41 -2.37 0.80
N SER A 88 -7.19 -3.37 1.65
CA SER A 88 -6.69 -3.20 3.01
C SER A 88 -5.27 -2.63 3.02
N LEU A 89 -4.33 -3.24 2.28
CA LEU A 89 -2.93 -2.80 2.26
C LEU A 89 -2.76 -1.37 1.73
N PHE A 90 -3.59 -0.95 0.79
CA PHE A 90 -3.44 0.35 0.14
C PHE A 90 -4.51 1.39 0.51
N SER A 91 -5.32 1.13 1.54
CA SER A 91 -6.33 2.08 2.05
C SER A 91 -5.74 3.44 2.45
N HIS A 92 -4.49 3.46 2.91
CA HIS A 92 -3.77 4.69 3.25
C HIS A 92 -3.62 5.65 2.06
N ASN A 93 -3.65 5.16 0.82
CA ASN A 93 -3.60 6.01 -0.38
C ASN A 93 -4.87 6.87 -0.59
N ILE A 94 -5.91 6.66 0.23
CA ILE A 94 -7.10 7.51 0.24
C ILE A 94 -6.93 8.61 1.30
N GLY A 95 -6.49 8.27 2.51
CA GLY A 95 -6.44 9.18 3.65
C GLY A 95 -5.14 9.99 3.78
N LEU A 96 -3.99 9.44 3.40
CA LEU A 96 -2.70 10.13 3.56
C LEU A 96 -2.42 11.26 2.56
N PRO A 97 -2.79 11.18 1.27
CA PRO A 97 -2.48 12.25 0.33
C PRO A 97 -2.95 13.64 0.76
N PRO A 98 -4.16 13.84 1.30
CA PRO A 98 -4.56 15.14 1.86
C PRO A 98 -3.67 15.60 3.02
N VAL A 99 -3.20 14.67 3.87
CA VAL A 99 -2.28 14.99 4.97
C VAL A 99 -0.93 15.46 4.42
N VAL A 100 -0.39 14.75 3.42
CA VAL A 100 0.88 15.13 2.76
C VAL A 100 0.79 16.51 2.11
N LEU A 101 -0.35 16.82 1.48
CA LEU A 101 -0.51 18.05 0.71
C LEU A 101 -0.89 19.27 1.55
N HIS A 102 -1.65 19.10 2.63
CA HIS A 102 -2.33 20.19 3.30
C HIS A 102 -2.04 20.30 4.80
N ALA A 103 -1.51 19.26 5.44
CA ALA A 103 -1.19 19.34 6.87
C ALA A 103 0.10 20.14 7.13
N SER A 104 0.26 20.58 8.39
CA SER A 104 1.51 21.20 8.84
C SER A 104 2.67 20.19 8.80
N ASP A 105 3.91 20.68 8.74
CA ASP A 105 5.11 19.84 8.75
C ASP A 105 5.16 18.92 9.98
N ALA A 106 4.74 19.42 11.13
CA ALA A 106 4.68 18.63 12.36
C ALA A 106 3.74 17.42 12.21
N VAL A 107 2.52 17.64 11.71
CA VAL A 107 1.53 16.57 11.49
C VAL A 107 1.99 15.59 10.41
N ARG A 108 2.55 16.08 9.31
CA ARG A 108 3.09 15.21 8.25
C ARG A 108 4.15 14.25 8.79
N ARG A 109 5.12 14.76 9.56
CA ARG A 109 6.23 13.97 10.15
C ARG A 109 5.77 13.01 11.23
N GLU A 110 4.72 13.34 11.95
CA GLU A 110 4.14 12.48 12.98
C GLU A 110 3.30 11.35 12.41
N VAL A 111 2.50 11.64 11.38
CA VAL A 111 1.47 10.72 10.88
C VAL A 111 1.96 9.83 9.75
N VAL A 112 2.66 10.39 8.76
CA VAL A 112 2.95 9.67 7.51
C VAL A 112 3.99 8.55 7.69
N PRO A 113 5.17 8.78 8.28
CA PRO A 113 6.20 7.75 8.35
C PRO A 113 5.78 6.45 9.06
N PRO A 114 5.07 6.47 10.21
CA PRO A 114 4.65 5.22 10.85
C PRO A 114 3.63 4.42 10.02
N VAL A 115 2.83 5.09 9.18
CA VAL A 115 1.93 4.38 8.25
C VAL A 115 2.73 3.73 7.12
N LEU A 116 3.70 4.45 6.54
CA LEU A 116 4.54 3.89 5.48
C LEU A 116 5.43 2.72 5.95
N ARG A 117 5.75 2.67 7.25
CA ARG A 117 6.44 1.52 7.88
C ARG A 117 5.52 0.37 8.31
N GLY A 118 4.20 0.48 8.08
CA GLY A 118 3.24 -0.54 8.50
C GLY A 118 2.96 -0.60 10.01
N GLU A 119 3.47 0.36 10.79
CA GLU A 119 3.27 0.46 12.24
C GLU A 119 1.87 0.96 12.60
N LYS A 120 1.32 1.83 11.75
CA LYS A 120 -0.04 2.38 11.88
C LYS A 120 -0.83 2.17 10.59
N ILE A 121 -2.15 2.15 10.71
CA ILE A 121 -3.07 2.10 9.57
C ILE A 121 -3.75 3.45 9.45
N ALA A 122 -3.77 4.01 8.24
CA ALA A 122 -4.58 5.19 7.93
C ALA A 122 -5.91 4.75 7.30
N ALA A 123 -6.99 5.31 7.81
CA ALA A 123 -8.32 5.10 7.27
C ALA A 123 -9.03 6.45 7.11
N LEU A 124 -9.83 6.56 6.05
CA LEU A 124 -10.64 7.74 5.81
C LEU A 124 -12.03 7.56 6.44
N ALA A 125 -12.40 8.46 7.34
CA ALA A 125 -13.72 8.49 7.97
C ALA A 125 -14.46 9.74 7.45
N ILE A 126 -15.39 9.57 6.53
CA ILE A 126 -16.18 10.67 5.93
C ILE A 126 -17.65 10.60 6.33
N THR A 127 -18.20 9.40 6.49
CA THR A 127 -19.63 9.21 6.75
C THR A 127 -20.04 9.85 8.07
N GLU A 128 -21.01 10.75 7.99
CA GLU A 128 -21.62 11.43 9.14
C GLU A 128 -22.98 10.82 9.48
N PRO A 129 -23.51 10.97 10.73
CA PRO A 129 -24.79 10.38 11.12
C PRO A 129 -25.99 10.78 10.25
N GLY A 130 -25.93 11.96 9.62
CA GLY A 130 -26.98 12.46 8.73
C GLY A 130 -26.62 12.39 7.24
N GLY A 131 -25.48 11.78 6.90
CA GLY A 131 -24.99 11.67 5.54
C GLY A 131 -25.15 10.24 5.00
N GLY A 132 -25.70 10.12 3.80
CA GLY A 132 -25.89 8.82 3.13
C GLY A 132 -26.31 9.00 1.71
#